data_a71232640dd4634acf59f57dcbc95420
#
_entry.id   a71232640dd4634acf59f57dcbc95420
#
_cell.length_a   1.000
_cell.length_b   1.000
_cell.length_c   1.000
_cell.angle_alpha   90.00
_cell.angle_beta   90.00
_cell.angle_gamma   90.00
#
_symmetry.space_group_name_H-M   'P 1'
#
loop_
_entity.id
_entity.type
_entity.pdbx_description
1 polymer ?
#
loop_
_entity_poly.entity_id
_entity_poly.type
_entity_poly.pdbx_seq_one_letter_code
_entity_poly.pdbx_strand_id
1 'polypeptide(L)'
;MAATQWETCSADALLREFFAQDDLSRLAEGAGALLGCPLLVLDDTFHVAAHHLPLGFSDAVFQTSVRSGEITYEAGAIISRSPALSAGAADCIKLADSPYRRRFAPLVSTGVRLGYLICVDTDGHLEKIPAQTWNTVEQILSKQLFVEASRQDKPFETAEDILRHLLDGGFPSAPYFRLQISGTYLVDFHPLAFALIDLTVYHSGYLGQRHLKEEVTAIFLDSHSFLYKGNVMLFLHRREDMERFSALAEEFQLKVIVSEKIDDLFALPALYRTASEALALMTDERFHGGRVYTVAQLRTPLLLKNLEGREDLIAQEVRTLAAHDREKGTQYCETLYYYLICCRSLQKTCEALFTHRNTVLYRIRRMQEEFAIPLDEPLKHADLLLSVSLLLFEAKGPDFFLPKTPLDNS
;
A
#
# COMPACT_ATOMS: atom_id res chain seq x y z
N MET A 1 -38.21 25.11 23.60
CA MET A 1 -37.20 25.44 22.58
C MET A 1 -36.46 26.66 23.07
N ALA A 2 -35.40 26.48 23.83
CA ALA A 2 -34.59 27.56 24.40
C ALA A 2 -33.44 27.84 23.41
N ALA A 3 -33.46 29.00 22.77
CA ALA A 3 -32.30 29.56 22.10
C ALA A 3 -31.27 29.83 23.18
N THR A 4 -30.24 29.06 23.23
CA THR A 4 -29.07 29.27 24.11
C THR A 4 -28.38 30.51 23.56
N GLN A 5 -28.54 31.67 24.24
CA GLN A 5 -27.77 32.88 23.98
C GLN A 5 -26.30 32.60 24.29
N TRP A 6 -25.46 32.60 23.27
CA TRP A 6 -24.00 32.64 23.41
C TRP A 6 -23.60 34.04 23.86
N GLU A 7 -23.88 34.40 25.12
CA GLU A 7 -23.36 35.62 25.74
C GLU A 7 -21.91 35.39 26.11
N THR A 8 -21.00 36.18 25.50
CA THR A 8 -19.52 36.14 25.60
C THR A 8 -18.86 34.88 25.02
N CYS A 9 -18.82 34.77 23.68
CA CYS A 9 -18.01 33.79 22.98
C CYS A 9 -16.51 34.08 23.23
N SER A 10 -15.87 33.23 24.03
CA SER A 10 -14.42 33.22 24.22
C SER A 10 -13.87 31.85 23.81
N ALA A 11 -12.58 31.79 23.45
CA ALA A 11 -11.90 30.53 23.15
C ALA A 11 -12.03 29.52 24.33
N ASP A 12 -12.07 30.02 25.56
CA ASP A 12 -12.27 29.20 26.76
C ASP A 12 -13.69 28.61 26.83
N ALA A 13 -14.70 29.33 26.34
CA ALA A 13 -16.07 28.81 26.28
C ALA A 13 -16.16 27.65 25.27
N LEU A 14 -15.53 27.80 24.11
CA LEU A 14 -15.47 26.74 23.07
C LEU A 14 -14.71 25.49 23.58
N LEU A 15 -13.63 25.68 24.33
CA LEU A 15 -12.90 24.58 24.98
C LEU A 15 -13.77 23.87 26.03
N ARG A 16 -14.52 24.60 26.85
CA ARG A 16 -15.42 23.98 27.84
C ARG A 16 -16.51 23.16 27.15
N GLU A 17 -17.10 23.66 26.07
CA GLU A 17 -18.08 22.93 25.27
C GLU A 17 -17.49 21.65 24.70
N PHE A 18 -16.27 21.70 24.14
CA PHE A 18 -15.55 20.54 23.65
C PHE A 18 -15.35 19.45 24.72
N PHE A 19 -15.05 19.83 25.97
CA PHE A 19 -14.93 18.87 27.07
C PHE A 19 -16.25 18.41 27.65
N ALA A 20 -17.34 19.16 27.44
CA ALA A 20 -18.65 18.84 28.01
C ALA A 20 -19.45 17.84 27.16
N GLN A 21 -19.26 17.86 25.85
CA GLN A 21 -20.03 17.00 24.91
C GLN A 21 -19.32 16.83 23.57
N ASP A 22 -19.57 15.67 22.95
CA ASP A 22 -19.01 15.26 21.67
C ASP A 22 -20.02 15.55 20.55
N ASP A 23 -20.24 16.83 20.21
CA ASP A 23 -21.17 17.26 19.17
C ASP A 23 -20.51 18.30 18.25
N LEU A 24 -20.14 17.86 17.04
CA LEU A 24 -19.47 18.70 16.05
C LEU A 24 -20.36 19.89 15.61
N SER A 25 -21.66 19.70 15.49
CA SER A 25 -22.59 20.74 15.07
C SER A 25 -22.61 21.90 16.08
N ARG A 26 -22.65 21.59 17.37
CA ARG A 26 -22.58 22.60 18.42
C ARG A 26 -21.23 23.30 18.47
N LEU A 27 -20.16 22.57 18.29
CA LEU A 27 -18.80 23.17 18.22
C LEU A 27 -18.65 24.07 17.00
N ALA A 28 -19.25 23.71 15.85
CA ALA A 28 -19.29 24.56 14.67
C ALA A 28 -20.11 25.84 14.90
N GLU A 29 -21.26 25.75 15.60
CA GLU A 29 -22.04 26.91 16.00
C GLU A 29 -21.24 27.85 16.94
N GLY A 30 -20.59 27.28 17.96
CA GLY A 30 -19.74 28.04 18.88
C GLY A 30 -18.53 28.67 18.20
N ALA A 31 -17.88 27.95 17.31
CA ALA A 31 -16.77 28.47 16.50
C ALA A 31 -17.21 29.61 15.57
N GLY A 32 -18.35 29.45 14.90
CA GLY A 32 -18.93 30.49 14.04
C GLY A 32 -19.32 31.75 14.82
N ALA A 33 -19.91 31.60 16.00
CA ALA A 33 -20.21 32.71 16.89
C ALA A 33 -18.93 33.40 17.41
N LEU A 34 -17.87 32.64 17.76
CA LEU A 34 -16.58 33.19 18.19
C LEU A 34 -15.87 33.94 17.07
N LEU A 35 -15.88 33.38 15.86
CA LEU A 35 -15.25 33.99 14.67
C LEU A 35 -16.13 35.09 14.04
N GLY A 36 -17.41 35.20 14.40
CA GLY A 36 -18.34 36.15 13.84
C GLY A 36 -18.65 35.94 12.36
N CYS A 37 -18.55 34.71 11.84
CA CYS A 37 -18.70 34.43 10.43
C CYS A 37 -19.46 33.13 10.14
N PRO A 38 -20.13 33.02 8.98
CA PRO A 38 -20.64 31.74 8.49
C PRO A 38 -19.46 30.76 8.24
N LEU A 39 -19.63 29.51 8.66
CA LEU A 39 -18.60 28.49 8.42
C LEU A 39 -19.19 27.14 8.05
N LEU A 40 -18.39 26.34 7.32
CA LEU A 40 -18.60 24.95 7.01
C LEU A 40 -17.43 24.13 7.53
N VAL A 41 -17.73 23.00 8.13
CA VAL A 41 -16.76 21.94 8.44
C VAL A 41 -17.00 20.81 7.45
N LEU A 42 -15.99 20.46 6.69
CA LEU A 42 -16.05 19.39 5.72
C LEU A 42 -15.23 18.19 6.22
N ASP A 43 -15.64 17.00 5.86
CA ASP A 43 -14.82 15.79 5.96
C ASP A 43 -13.78 15.70 4.83
N ASP A 44 -13.00 14.63 4.79
CA ASP A 44 -11.97 14.37 3.80
C ASP A 44 -12.53 14.02 2.40
N THR A 45 -13.82 13.70 2.33
CA THR A 45 -14.59 13.43 1.09
C THR A 45 -15.38 14.63 0.59
N PHE A 46 -15.19 15.80 1.23
CA PHE A 46 -15.85 17.07 0.92
C PHE A 46 -17.36 17.14 1.24
N HIS A 47 -17.88 16.22 2.08
CA HIS A 47 -19.23 16.36 2.63
C HIS A 47 -19.24 17.38 3.77
N VAL A 48 -20.38 18.06 3.92
CA VAL A 48 -20.59 19.02 5.00
C VAL A 48 -20.94 18.26 6.29
N ALA A 49 -19.92 18.10 7.16
CA ALA A 49 -20.09 17.43 8.45
C ALA A 49 -20.82 18.33 9.48
N ALA A 50 -20.55 19.64 9.46
CA ALA A 50 -21.24 20.62 10.31
C ALA A 50 -21.17 22.01 9.69
N HIS A 51 -22.05 22.93 10.13
CA HIS A 51 -22.05 24.31 9.65
C HIS A 51 -22.57 25.29 10.70
N HIS A 52 -22.20 26.55 10.55
CA HIS A 52 -22.82 27.68 11.27
C HIS A 52 -23.35 28.67 10.27
N LEU A 53 -24.65 28.98 10.39
CA LEU A 53 -25.38 29.94 9.54
C LEU A 53 -25.96 31.08 10.39
N PRO A 54 -25.31 32.27 10.43
CA PRO A 54 -25.87 33.42 11.14
C PRO A 54 -27.19 33.89 10.58
N LEU A 55 -28.05 34.45 11.44
CA LEU A 55 -29.31 35.01 11.04
C LEU A 55 -29.09 36.15 10.02
N GLY A 56 -29.81 36.11 8.90
CA GLY A 56 -29.77 37.14 7.86
C GLY A 56 -28.66 36.97 6.84
N PHE A 57 -27.75 35.98 6.98
CA PHE A 57 -26.78 35.69 5.95
C PHE A 57 -27.40 34.94 4.76
N SER A 58 -27.11 35.42 3.55
CA SER A 58 -27.57 34.80 2.31
C SER A 58 -26.41 34.77 1.31
N ASP A 59 -25.99 33.56 0.92
CA ASP A 59 -25.01 33.31 -0.13
C ASP A 59 -25.40 32.01 -0.84
N ALA A 60 -25.54 32.06 -2.15
CA ALA A 60 -26.04 30.94 -2.95
C ALA A 60 -25.11 29.71 -2.87
N VAL A 61 -23.80 29.93 -2.89
CA VAL A 61 -22.80 28.84 -2.83
C VAL A 61 -22.85 28.14 -1.48
N PHE A 62 -22.91 28.92 -0.39
CA PHE A 62 -23.02 28.38 0.96
C PHE A 62 -24.31 27.59 1.17
N GLN A 63 -25.45 28.18 0.77
CA GLN A 63 -26.77 27.54 0.92
C GLN A 63 -26.89 26.27 0.07
N THR A 64 -26.29 26.24 -1.13
CA THR A 64 -26.26 25.05 -1.96
C THR A 64 -25.45 23.95 -1.27
N SER A 65 -24.28 24.27 -0.75
CA SER A 65 -23.44 23.29 -0.04
C SER A 65 -24.14 22.70 1.18
N VAL A 66 -24.84 23.52 1.98
CA VAL A 66 -25.63 23.03 3.13
C VAL A 66 -26.79 22.14 2.71
N ARG A 67 -27.49 22.47 1.61
CA ARG A 67 -28.65 21.68 1.14
C ARG A 67 -28.25 20.36 0.49
N SER A 68 -27.17 20.38 -0.32
CA SER A 68 -26.70 19.17 -1.00
C SER A 68 -25.93 18.24 -0.05
N GLY A 69 -25.44 18.76 1.08
CA GLY A 69 -24.52 18.04 1.95
C GLY A 69 -23.08 17.96 1.43
N GLU A 70 -22.78 18.63 0.31
CA GLU A 70 -21.48 18.61 -0.35
C GLU A 70 -21.11 20.01 -0.83
N ILE A 71 -19.80 20.30 -0.93
CA ILE A 71 -19.35 21.57 -1.51
C ILE A 71 -19.54 21.59 -3.03
N THR A 72 -19.60 22.81 -3.60
CA THR A 72 -19.67 22.97 -5.05
C THR A 72 -18.39 22.44 -5.73
N TYR A 73 -18.51 21.98 -6.97
CA TYR A 73 -17.40 21.48 -7.77
C TYR A 73 -16.25 22.50 -7.89
N GLU A 74 -16.58 23.78 -8.02
CA GLU A 74 -15.60 24.87 -8.06
C GLU A 74 -14.78 24.94 -6.77
N ALA A 75 -15.45 24.91 -5.60
CA ALA A 75 -14.75 24.92 -4.31
C ALA A 75 -13.85 23.70 -4.12
N GLY A 76 -14.31 22.51 -4.49
CA GLY A 76 -13.53 21.28 -4.48
C GLY A 76 -12.30 21.34 -5.39
N ALA A 77 -12.45 21.88 -6.59
CA ALA A 77 -11.35 22.07 -7.54
C ALA A 77 -10.28 23.06 -7.02
N ILE A 78 -10.71 24.11 -6.31
CA ILE A 78 -9.81 25.08 -5.69
C ILE A 78 -9.01 24.45 -4.55
N ILE A 79 -9.66 23.71 -3.66
CA ILE A 79 -9.00 23.00 -2.57
C ILE A 79 -7.92 22.05 -3.14
N SER A 80 -8.27 21.30 -4.18
CA SER A 80 -7.38 20.32 -4.80
C SER A 80 -6.17 20.93 -5.53
N ARG A 81 -6.27 22.20 -5.94
CA ARG A 81 -5.23 22.90 -6.73
C ARG A 81 -4.41 23.90 -5.92
N SER A 82 -4.83 24.28 -4.71
CA SER A 82 -4.11 25.26 -3.89
C SER A 82 -2.81 24.66 -3.33
N PRO A 83 -1.64 25.22 -3.67
CA PRO A 83 -0.38 24.78 -3.09
C PRO A 83 -0.31 25.03 -1.58
N ALA A 84 -0.94 26.11 -1.07
CA ALA A 84 -0.97 26.42 0.34
C ALA A 84 -1.73 25.35 1.14
N LEU A 85 -2.93 24.97 0.68
CA LEU A 85 -3.75 23.93 1.32
C LEU A 85 -3.07 22.55 1.24
N SER A 86 -2.39 22.27 0.13
CA SER A 86 -1.59 21.03 -0.01
C SER A 86 -0.40 20.99 0.94
N ALA A 87 0.18 22.15 1.24
CA ALA A 87 1.27 22.30 2.22
C ALA A 87 0.77 22.36 3.69
N GLY A 88 -0.54 22.23 3.92
CA GLY A 88 -1.13 22.30 5.26
C GLY A 88 -1.37 23.70 5.79
N ALA A 89 -1.25 24.75 4.98
CA ALA A 89 -1.50 26.13 5.33
C ALA A 89 -2.90 26.59 4.87
N ALA A 90 -3.46 27.60 5.57
CA ALA A 90 -4.71 28.20 5.14
C ALA A 90 -4.53 29.10 3.91
N ASP A 91 -5.59 29.23 3.12
CA ASP A 91 -5.63 30.07 1.92
C ASP A 91 -6.94 30.89 1.88
N CYS A 92 -6.86 32.13 1.36
CA CYS A 92 -8.01 33.04 1.26
C CYS A 92 -8.38 33.28 -0.19
N ILE A 93 -9.49 32.71 -0.64
CA ILE A 93 -9.88 32.66 -2.04
C ILE A 93 -11.28 33.24 -2.22
N LYS A 94 -11.54 33.86 -3.38
CA LYS A 94 -12.85 34.32 -3.82
C LYS A 94 -13.37 33.40 -4.91
N LEU A 95 -14.57 32.83 -4.70
CA LEU A 95 -15.25 32.03 -5.70
C LEU A 95 -15.97 32.93 -6.72
N ALA A 96 -16.10 32.46 -7.98
CA ALA A 96 -16.69 33.25 -9.06
C ALA A 96 -18.15 33.61 -8.78
N ASP A 97 -18.93 32.68 -8.25
CA ASP A 97 -20.37 32.80 -8.00
C ASP A 97 -20.73 33.37 -6.62
N SER A 98 -19.75 33.98 -5.92
CA SER A 98 -20.00 34.59 -4.61
C SER A 98 -19.31 35.94 -4.47
N PRO A 99 -19.98 36.94 -3.82
CA PRO A 99 -19.38 38.22 -3.55
C PRO A 99 -18.30 38.17 -2.46
N TYR A 100 -18.30 37.11 -1.65
CA TYR A 100 -17.46 37.01 -0.44
C TYR A 100 -16.13 36.26 -0.69
N ARG A 101 -15.10 36.72 0.02
CA ARG A 101 -13.86 35.92 0.18
C ARG A 101 -14.10 34.82 1.19
N ARG A 102 -13.37 33.71 1.05
CA ARG A 102 -13.42 32.58 1.97
C ARG A 102 -12.03 32.18 2.39
N ARG A 103 -11.89 31.93 3.68
CA ARG A 103 -10.69 31.32 4.23
C ARG A 103 -10.93 29.81 4.27
N PHE A 104 -10.10 29.08 3.57
CA PHE A 104 -10.01 27.62 3.60
C PHE A 104 -8.86 27.23 4.52
N ALA A 105 -9.07 26.32 5.45
CA ALA A 105 -8.02 25.82 6.31
C ALA A 105 -8.11 24.29 6.43
N PRO A 106 -7.02 23.53 6.26
CA PRO A 106 -7.04 22.11 6.46
C PRO A 106 -7.19 21.79 7.96
N LEU A 107 -8.09 20.86 8.28
CA LEU A 107 -8.29 20.32 9.61
C LEU A 107 -7.40 19.08 9.77
N VAL A 108 -6.37 19.19 10.60
CA VAL A 108 -5.35 18.14 10.77
C VAL A 108 -5.29 17.72 12.22
N SER A 109 -5.37 16.41 12.48
CA SER A 109 -5.13 15.82 13.79
C SER A 109 -4.11 14.69 13.70
N THR A 110 -3.12 14.66 14.58
CA THR A 110 -2.06 13.63 14.62
C THR A 110 -1.33 13.41 13.28
N GLY A 111 -1.20 14.48 12.47
CA GLY A 111 -0.55 14.41 11.15
C GLY A 111 -1.45 13.90 10.02
N VAL A 112 -2.73 13.63 10.31
CA VAL A 112 -3.74 13.22 9.33
C VAL A 112 -4.65 14.39 9.01
N ARG A 113 -4.84 14.69 7.72
CA ARG A 113 -5.87 15.63 7.30
C ARG A 113 -7.24 14.93 7.32
N LEU A 114 -8.15 15.47 8.10
CA LEU A 114 -9.49 14.91 8.32
C LEU A 114 -10.58 15.65 7.53
N GLY A 115 -10.23 16.83 7.00
CA GLY A 115 -11.16 17.63 6.26
C GLY A 115 -10.72 19.08 6.14
N TYR A 116 -11.68 19.99 6.01
CA TYR A 116 -11.43 21.42 5.83
C TYR A 116 -12.43 22.29 6.62
N LEU A 117 -11.94 23.40 7.12
CA LEU A 117 -12.75 24.51 7.63
C LEU A 117 -12.86 25.59 6.54
N ILE A 118 -14.08 25.99 6.20
CA ILE A 118 -14.35 27.09 5.27
C ILE A 118 -15.06 28.21 6.05
N CYS A 119 -14.45 29.38 6.18
CA CYS A 119 -15.04 30.54 6.80
C CYS A 119 -15.33 31.62 5.74
N VAL A 120 -16.54 32.20 5.77
CA VAL A 120 -16.94 33.24 4.81
C VAL A 120 -16.70 34.61 5.41
N ASP A 121 -15.90 35.43 4.71
CA ASP A 121 -15.60 36.79 5.12
C ASP A 121 -16.68 37.76 4.64
N THR A 122 -17.58 38.16 5.52
CA THR A 122 -18.74 38.99 5.20
C THR A 122 -18.44 40.49 5.21
N ASP A 123 -17.43 40.93 5.98
CA ASP A 123 -17.13 42.34 6.25
C ASP A 123 -15.61 42.68 6.29
N GLY A 124 -14.74 41.72 5.91
CA GLY A 124 -13.29 41.93 5.87
C GLY A 124 -12.63 41.82 7.24
N HIS A 125 -13.28 41.19 8.23
CA HIS A 125 -12.71 41.12 9.59
C HIS A 125 -11.87 39.85 9.82
N LEU A 126 -11.98 38.80 8.99
CA LEU A 126 -11.27 37.54 9.22
C LEU A 126 -9.74 37.71 9.26
N GLU A 127 -9.19 38.67 8.51
CA GLU A 127 -7.75 38.98 8.55
C GLU A 127 -7.30 39.61 9.88
N LYS A 128 -8.23 40.14 10.68
CA LYS A 128 -7.95 40.79 11.98
C LYS A 128 -8.02 39.81 13.16
N ILE A 129 -8.53 38.61 12.94
CA ILE A 129 -8.65 37.58 13.96
C ILE A 129 -7.24 37.08 14.36
N PRO A 130 -6.90 37.06 15.66
CA PRO A 130 -5.59 36.60 16.12
C PRO A 130 -5.29 35.16 15.69
N ALA A 131 -4.06 34.87 15.29
CA ALA A 131 -3.62 33.53 14.91
C ALA A 131 -3.87 32.48 16.00
N GLN A 132 -3.77 32.88 17.28
CA GLN A 132 -4.06 31.99 18.41
C GLN A 132 -5.54 31.54 18.41
N THR A 133 -6.48 32.41 18.07
CA THR A 133 -7.90 32.08 17.99
C THR A 133 -8.14 31.08 16.85
N TRP A 134 -7.55 31.32 15.68
CA TRP A 134 -7.60 30.36 14.56
C TRP A 134 -7.06 28.98 14.95
N ASN A 135 -5.88 28.95 15.56
CA ASN A 135 -5.27 27.69 15.99
C ASN A 135 -6.16 26.92 16.98
N THR A 136 -6.78 27.62 17.93
CA THR A 136 -7.69 27.00 18.91
C THR A 136 -8.92 26.41 18.24
N VAL A 137 -9.57 27.15 17.34
CA VAL A 137 -10.75 26.69 16.61
C VAL A 137 -10.40 25.49 15.72
N GLU A 138 -9.34 25.60 14.94
CA GLU A 138 -8.89 24.52 14.04
C GLU A 138 -8.51 23.26 14.81
N GLN A 139 -7.85 23.37 15.96
CA GLN A 139 -7.50 22.22 16.79
C GLN A 139 -8.72 21.54 17.40
N ILE A 140 -9.70 22.32 17.91
CA ILE A 140 -10.91 21.77 18.51
C ILE A 140 -11.73 21.05 17.45
N LEU A 141 -12.02 21.69 16.31
CA LEU A 141 -12.78 21.10 15.22
C LEU A 141 -12.07 19.88 14.61
N SER A 142 -10.74 19.93 14.47
CA SER A 142 -9.97 18.78 13.99
C SER A 142 -10.07 17.59 14.95
N LYS A 143 -9.95 17.82 16.25
CA LYS A 143 -10.08 16.75 17.25
C LYS A 143 -11.48 16.17 17.28
N GLN A 144 -12.51 17.00 17.21
CA GLN A 144 -13.88 16.52 17.20
C GLN A 144 -14.20 15.74 15.93
N LEU A 145 -13.78 16.25 14.77
CA LEU A 145 -13.96 15.55 13.49
C LEU A 145 -13.24 14.17 13.53
N PHE A 146 -12.09 14.10 14.17
CA PHE A 146 -11.38 12.85 14.38
C PHE A 146 -12.16 11.88 15.28
N VAL A 147 -12.75 12.35 16.37
CA VAL A 147 -13.61 11.53 17.25
C VAL A 147 -14.81 11.00 16.47
N GLU A 148 -15.46 11.83 15.66
CA GLU A 148 -16.64 11.41 14.88
C GLU A 148 -16.26 10.42 13.77
N ALA A 149 -15.20 10.66 13.01
CA ALA A 149 -14.69 9.72 12.02
C ALA A 149 -14.37 8.36 12.66
N SER A 150 -13.78 8.38 13.88
CA SER A 150 -13.49 7.15 14.63
C SER A 150 -14.75 6.41 15.11
N ARG A 151 -15.90 7.12 15.27
CA ARG A 151 -17.18 6.53 15.68
C ARG A 151 -18.01 5.99 14.51
N GLN A 152 -17.84 6.54 13.31
CA GLN A 152 -18.52 6.06 12.11
C GLN A 152 -17.97 4.73 11.61
N ASP A 153 -16.71 4.45 11.85
CA ASP A 153 -16.15 3.11 11.65
C ASP A 153 -16.75 2.19 12.71
N LYS A 154 -17.46 1.14 12.28
CA LYS A 154 -17.95 0.09 13.18
C LYS A 154 -16.81 -0.35 14.07
N PRO A 155 -17.00 -0.40 15.41
CA PRO A 155 -15.95 -0.91 16.29
C PRO A 155 -15.59 -2.31 15.83
N PHE A 156 -14.31 -2.51 15.56
CA PHE A 156 -13.80 -3.85 15.23
C PHE A 156 -14.06 -4.76 16.43
N GLU A 157 -14.70 -5.91 16.21
CA GLU A 157 -14.99 -6.85 17.28
C GLU A 157 -13.72 -7.55 17.77
N THR A 158 -12.78 -7.76 16.83
CA THR A 158 -11.53 -8.47 17.13
C THR A 158 -10.32 -7.78 16.49
N ALA A 159 -9.13 -8.05 17.01
CA ALA A 159 -7.88 -7.63 16.38
C ALA A 159 -7.68 -8.24 14.98
N GLU A 160 -8.27 -9.42 14.73
CA GLU A 160 -8.30 -10.04 13.39
C GLU A 160 -9.10 -9.18 12.41
N ASP A 161 -10.21 -8.58 12.81
CA ASP A 161 -11.01 -7.69 11.96
C ASP A 161 -10.21 -6.43 11.59
N ILE A 162 -9.45 -5.89 12.54
CA ILE A 162 -8.54 -4.75 12.27
C ILE A 162 -7.48 -5.15 11.23
N LEU A 163 -6.86 -6.32 11.36
CA LEU A 163 -5.86 -6.80 10.40
C LEU A 163 -6.47 -7.06 9.02
N ARG A 164 -7.69 -7.60 8.94
CA ARG A 164 -8.42 -7.79 7.68
C ARG A 164 -8.73 -6.46 7.01
N HIS A 165 -9.23 -5.51 7.78
CA HIS A 165 -9.52 -4.17 7.29
C HIS A 165 -8.24 -3.45 6.80
N LEU A 166 -7.11 -3.62 7.52
CA LEU A 166 -5.81 -3.13 7.08
C LEU A 166 -5.40 -3.75 5.73
N LEU A 167 -5.49 -5.08 5.61
CA LEU A 167 -5.12 -5.81 4.39
C LEU A 167 -5.99 -5.42 3.18
N ASP A 168 -7.24 -5.04 3.42
CA ASP A 168 -8.14 -4.51 2.38
C ASP A 168 -7.87 -3.05 2.02
N GLY A 169 -6.90 -2.39 2.68
CA GLY A 169 -6.54 -1.00 2.44
C GLY A 169 -7.52 0.00 3.05
N GLY A 170 -8.31 -0.45 4.05
CA GLY A 170 -9.38 0.35 4.64
C GLY A 170 -8.91 1.50 5.56
N PHE A 171 -7.63 1.54 5.93
CA PHE A 171 -7.11 2.64 6.75
C PHE A 171 -6.46 3.71 5.87
N PRO A 172 -6.88 4.97 5.99
CA PRO A 172 -6.36 6.06 5.15
C PRO A 172 -4.91 6.44 5.48
N SER A 173 -4.43 6.12 6.70
CA SER A 173 -3.08 6.48 7.12
C SER A 173 -2.56 5.63 8.30
N ALA A 174 -1.22 5.57 8.44
CA ALA A 174 -0.58 4.89 9.55
C ALA A 174 -0.95 5.46 10.95
N PRO A 175 -1.05 6.79 11.16
CA PRO A 175 -1.52 7.33 12.44
C PRO A 175 -2.96 6.90 12.78
N TYR A 176 -3.86 6.85 11.80
CA TYR A 176 -5.23 6.39 12.01
C TYR A 176 -5.26 4.90 12.38
N PHE A 177 -4.51 4.05 11.68
CA PHE A 177 -4.35 2.66 12.03
C PHE A 177 -3.81 2.49 13.47
N ARG A 178 -2.76 3.24 13.85
CA ARG A 178 -2.20 3.17 15.21
C ARG A 178 -3.21 3.55 16.30
N LEU A 179 -4.12 4.46 15.99
CA LEU A 179 -5.22 4.77 16.92
C LEU A 179 -6.16 3.57 17.09
N GLN A 180 -6.57 2.94 15.98
CA GLN A 180 -7.51 1.83 16.00
C GLN A 180 -6.97 0.59 16.72
N ILE A 181 -5.66 0.35 16.67
CA ILE A 181 -5.02 -0.72 17.42
C ILE A 181 -4.80 -0.39 18.90
N SER A 182 -4.95 0.89 19.31
CA SER A 182 -4.77 1.31 20.70
C SER A 182 -5.76 0.54 21.60
N GLY A 183 -5.24 -0.15 22.63
CA GLY A 183 -6.07 -1.02 23.48
C GLY A 183 -6.19 -2.47 23.02
N THR A 184 -5.57 -2.84 21.88
CA THR A 184 -5.43 -4.23 21.45
C THR A 184 -4.00 -4.73 21.62
N TYR A 185 -3.76 -6.03 21.54
CA TYR A 185 -2.41 -6.59 21.54
C TYR A 185 -1.56 -6.16 20.34
N LEU A 186 -2.18 -5.65 19.28
CA LEU A 186 -1.48 -5.20 18.06
C LEU A 186 -0.53 -4.02 18.28
N VAL A 187 -0.67 -3.27 19.39
CA VAL A 187 0.27 -2.20 19.75
C VAL A 187 1.68 -2.72 19.93
N ASP A 188 1.82 -3.87 20.60
CA ASP A 188 3.11 -4.52 20.91
C ASP A 188 3.38 -5.73 20.00
N PHE A 189 2.61 -5.86 18.92
CA PHE A 189 2.73 -6.96 17.99
C PHE A 189 3.75 -6.65 16.90
N HIS A 190 4.94 -7.23 17.02
CA HIS A 190 6.09 -7.02 16.12
C HIS A 190 6.54 -8.34 15.49
N PRO A 191 5.75 -8.92 14.57
CA PRO A 191 6.16 -10.14 13.88
C PRO A 191 7.33 -9.87 12.93
N LEU A 192 8.19 -10.88 12.76
CA LEU A 192 9.32 -10.79 11.83
C LEU A 192 8.86 -10.78 10.37
N ALA A 193 7.91 -11.66 10.04
CA ALA A 193 7.34 -11.84 8.71
C ALA A 193 5.96 -12.48 8.84
N PHE A 194 5.28 -12.74 7.73
CA PHE A 194 4.13 -13.64 7.69
C PHE A 194 4.34 -14.72 6.63
N ALA A 195 3.64 -15.83 6.77
CA ALA A 195 3.53 -16.85 5.74
C ALA A 195 2.09 -16.91 5.20
N LEU A 196 1.97 -17.15 3.88
CA LEU A 196 0.72 -17.52 3.23
C LEU A 196 0.79 -18.98 2.82
N ILE A 197 -0.23 -19.74 3.19
CA ILE A 197 -0.41 -21.14 2.82
C ILE A 197 -1.58 -21.22 1.84
N ASP A 198 -1.31 -21.75 0.66
CA ASP A 198 -2.33 -21.96 -0.36
C ASP A 198 -3.22 -23.15 0.01
N LEU A 199 -4.53 -22.89 0.11
CA LEU A 199 -5.53 -23.91 0.39
C LEU A 199 -6.21 -24.44 -0.86
N THR A 200 -5.96 -23.91 -2.04
CA THR A 200 -6.65 -24.30 -3.27
C THR A 200 -6.34 -25.75 -3.70
N VAL A 201 -5.16 -26.25 -3.32
CA VAL A 201 -4.68 -27.60 -3.63
C VAL A 201 -4.94 -28.57 -2.49
N TYR A 202 -5.43 -28.09 -1.33
CA TYR A 202 -5.71 -28.93 -0.18
C TYR A 202 -6.99 -29.75 -0.38
N HIS A 203 -6.80 -31.00 -0.84
CA HIS A 203 -7.85 -31.98 -1.00
C HIS A 203 -7.82 -33.00 0.13
N SER A 204 -8.26 -32.62 1.33
CA SER A 204 -8.59 -33.62 2.32
C SER A 204 -10.05 -34.06 2.13
N GLY A 205 -10.27 -35.29 1.79
CA GLY A 205 -11.60 -35.83 1.49
C GLY A 205 -12.63 -35.79 2.65
N TYR A 206 -12.23 -35.38 3.85
CA TYR A 206 -13.08 -35.36 5.04
C TYR A 206 -12.85 -34.19 6.00
N LEU A 207 -11.77 -33.41 5.90
CA LEU A 207 -11.42 -32.39 6.87
C LEU A 207 -11.24 -31.05 6.14
N GLY A 208 -12.14 -30.10 6.38
CA GLY A 208 -12.19 -28.84 5.68
C GLY A 208 -11.04 -27.87 6.06
N GLN A 209 -10.99 -26.72 5.39
CA GLN A 209 -10.01 -25.64 5.61
C GLN A 209 -9.86 -25.21 7.08
N ARG A 210 -10.90 -25.39 7.92
CA ARG A 210 -10.83 -25.13 9.36
C ARG A 210 -9.88 -26.08 10.07
N HIS A 211 -9.87 -27.36 9.72
CA HIS A 211 -9.00 -28.35 10.34
C HIS A 211 -7.52 -28.06 10.07
N LEU A 212 -7.17 -27.71 8.84
CA LEU A 212 -5.81 -27.30 8.50
C LEU A 212 -5.41 -26.05 9.29
N LYS A 213 -6.32 -25.07 9.43
CA LYS A 213 -6.07 -23.90 10.30
C LYS A 213 -5.78 -24.31 11.74
N GLU A 214 -6.55 -25.25 12.29
CA GLU A 214 -6.38 -25.76 13.65
C GLU A 214 -5.04 -26.49 13.82
N GLU A 215 -4.64 -27.32 12.87
CA GLU A 215 -3.34 -28.00 12.88
C GLU A 215 -2.17 -27.02 12.73
N VAL A 216 -2.26 -26.08 11.79
CA VAL A 216 -1.26 -25.02 11.63
C VAL A 216 -1.15 -24.20 12.92
N THR A 217 -2.27 -23.86 13.56
CA THR A 217 -2.28 -23.14 14.83
C THR A 217 -1.68 -23.95 15.97
N ALA A 218 -1.87 -25.27 15.99
CA ALA A 218 -1.28 -26.14 16.98
C ALA A 218 0.24 -26.28 16.86
N ILE A 219 0.76 -26.22 15.62
CA ILE A 219 2.21 -26.24 15.34
C ILE A 219 2.86 -24.89 15.64
N PHE A 220 2.16 -23.79 15.33
CA PHE A 220 2.63 -22.42 15.47
C PHE A 220 1.79 -21.65 16.51
N LEU A 221 1.94 -21.99 17.78
CA LEU A 221 1.09 -21.52 18.89
C LEU A 221 0.95 -19.99 19.00
N ASP A 222 1.98 -19.24 18.65
CA ASP A 222 2.01 -17.76 18.76
C ASP A 222 1.79 -17.06 17.40
N SER A 223 1.28 -17.76 16.38
CA SER A 223 1.28 -17.29 15.00
C SER A 223 0.11 -16.38 14.63
N HIS A 224 -0.89 -16.21 15.49
CA HIS A 224 -2.11 -15.45 15.20
C HIS A 224 -2.67 -15.74 13.79
N SER A 225 -2.87 -17.02 13.49
CA SER A 225 -3.28 -17.47 12.16
C SER A 225 -4.74 -17.17 11.86
N PHE A 226 -5.04 -16.71 10.67
CA PHE A 226 -6.41 -16.50 10.19
C PHE A 226 -6.55 -16.77 8.68
N LEU A 227 -7.80 -16.98 8.26
CA LEU A 227 -8.12 -17.18 6.85
C LEU A 227 -8.33 -15.82 6.17
N TYR A 228 -7.64 -15.58 5.06
CA TYR A 228 -7.80 -14.36 4.29
C TYR A 228 -7.69 -14.66 2.78
N LYS A 229 -8.73 -14.28 2.03
CA LYS A 229 -8.83 -14.48 0.56
C LYS A 229 -8.48 -15.91 0.11
N GLY A 230 -8.95 -16.91 0.85
CA GLY A 230 -8.77 -18.33 0.52
C GLY A 230 -7.44 -18.94 0.96
N ASN A 231 -6.55 -18.18 1.58
CA ASN A 231 -5.27 -18.65 2.13
C ASN A 231 -5.27 -18.61 3.66
N VAL A 232 -4.46 -19.44 4.29
CA VAL A 232 -4.09 -19.23 5.70
C VAL A 232 -2.95 -18.24 5.75
N MET A 233 -3.15 -17.15 6.45
CA MET A 233 -2.12 -16.20 6.81
C MET A 233 -1.73 -16.41 8.26
N LEU A 234 -0.42 -16.49 8.54
CA LEU A 234 0.10 -16.62 9.90
C LEU A 234 1.37 -15.78 10.07
N PHE A 235 1.54 -15.22 11.26
CA PHE A 235 2.70 -14.38 11.56
C PHE A 235 3.84 -15.21 12.16
N LEU A 236 5.06 -14.84 11.80
CA LEU A 236 6.30 -15.48 12.23
C LEU A 236 7.06 -14.56 13.16
N HIS A 237 7.49 -15.09 14.30
CA HIS A 237 8.27 -14.34 15.28
C HIS A 237 9.75 -14.77 15.30
N ARG A 238 10.08 -15.94 14.73
CA ARG A 238 11.42 -16.52 14.75
C ARG A 238 11.82 -17.07 13.39
N ARG A 239 13.13 -17.05 13.09
CA ARG A 239 13.66 -17.64 11.84
C ARG A 239 13.51 -19.17 11.80
N GLU A 240 13.55 -19.83 12.94
CA GLU A 240 13.42 -21.30 13.09
C GLU A 240 12.05 -21.83 12.65
N ASP A 241 11.05 -20.97 12.56
CA ASP A 241 9.73 -21.33 12.05
C ASP A 241 9.75 -21.73 10.57
N MET A 242 10.78 -21.30 9.82
CA MET A 242 10.95 -21.63 8.39
C MET A 242 11.17 -23.14 8.16
N GLU A 243 11.95 -23.81 9.01
CA GLU A 243 12.24 -25.25 8.88
C GLU A 243 10.98 -26.09 9.10
N ARG A 244 10.10 -25.63 10.03
CA ARG A 244 8.83 -26.30 10.32
C ARG A 244 7.87 -26.28 9.14
N PHE A 245 7.92 -25.22 8.31
CA PHE A 245 7.10 -25.14 7.09
C PHE A 245 7.47 -26.19 6.06
N SER A 246 8.74 -26.55 5.95
CA SER A 246 9.18 -27.56 4.98
C SER A 246 8.55 -28.91 5.31
N ALA A 247 8.54 -29.32 6.58
CA ALA A 247 7.90 -30.56 7.03
C ALA A 247 6.38 -30.54 6.79
N LEU A 248 5.71 -29.44 7.20
CA LEU A 248 4.27 -29.26 7.01
C LEU A 248 3.88 -29.28 5.53
N ALA A 249 4.64 -28.58 4.68
CA ALA A 249 4.37 -28.47 3.27
C ALA A 249 4.53 -29.81 2.55
N GLU A 250 5.48 -30.64 2.96
CA GLU A 250 5.66 -31.99 2.41
C GLU A 250 4.54 -32.93 2.88
N GLU A 251 4.19 -32.90 4.16
CA GLU A 251 3.17 -33.77 4.76
C GLU A 251 1.78 -33.53 4.12
N PHE A 252 1.38 -32.25 4.02
CA PHE A 252 0.05 -31.88 3.54
C PHE A 252 0.04 -31.46 2.07
N GLN A 253 1.16 -31.55 1.35
CA GLN A 253 1.30 -31.19 -0.07
C GLN A 253 0.95 -29.72 -0.34
N LEU A 254 1.25 -28.82 0.60
CA LEU A 254 0.91 -27.41 0.58
C LEU A 254 1.99 -26.56 -0.11
N LYS A 255 1.59 -25.43 -0.67
CA LYS A 255 2.52 -24.38 -1.12
C LYS A 255 2.50 -23.26 -0.10
N VAL A 256 3.69 -22.81 0.29
CA VAL A 256 3.91 -21.80 1.32
C VAL A 256 4.85 -20.73 0.80
N ILE A 257 4.45 -19.49 0.93
CA ILE A 257 5.29 -18.33 0.67
C ILE A 257 5.49 -17.52 1.96
N VAL A 258 6.73 -17.16 2.24
CA VAL A 258 7.08 -16.29 3.37
C VAL A 258 7.39 -14.90 2.86
N SER A 259 6.76 -13.91 3.48
CA SER A 259 6.93 -12.50 3.13
C SER A 259 8.34 -11.99 3.39
N GLU A 260 8.63 -10.81 2.90
CA GLU A 260 9.76 -10.03 3.40
C GLU A 260 9.51 -9.56 4.84
N LYS A 261 10.55 -9.03 5.47
CA LYS A 261 10.50 -8.54 6.85
C LYS A 261 9.43 -7.46 7.02
N ILE A 262 8.69 -7.54 8.12
CA ILE A 262 7.72 -6.54 8.54
C ILE A 262 8.43 -5.53 9.45
N ASP A 263 8.65 -4.32 8.96
CA ASP A 263 9.19 -3.23 9.76
C ASP A 263 8.09 -2.36 10.40
N ASP A 264 6.92 -2.28 9.76
CA ASP A 264 5.70 -1.62 10.27
C ASP A 264 4.47 -2.44 9.82
N LEU A 265 3.55 -2.72 10.74
CA LEU A 265 2.30 -3.42 10.42
C LEU A 265 1.49 -2.70 9.33
N PHE A 266 1.56 -1.38 9.24
CA PHE A 266 0.86 -0.62 8.21
C PHE A 266 1.35 -0.95 6.79
N ALA A 267 2.53 -1.55 6.63
CA ALA A 267 3.04 -2.04 5.35
C ALA A 267 2.44 -3.39 4.90
N LEU A 268 1.66 -4.07 5.76
CA LEU A 268 1.08 -5.39 5.45
C LEU A 268 0.35 -5.47 4.10
N PRO A 269 -0.46 -4.47 3.65
CA PRO A 269 -1.15 -4.56 2.36
C PRO A 269 -0.20 -4.69 1.17
N ALA A 270 0.93 -3.95 1.19
CA ALA A 270 1.94 -4.01 0.15
C ALA A 270 2.70 -5.34 0.18
N LEU A 271 3.12 -5.79 1.35
CA LEU A 271 3.80 -7.07 1.55
C LEU A 271 2.90 -8.25 1.16
N TYR A 272 1.61 -8.20 1.54
CA TYR A 272 0.63 -9.22 1.19
C TYR A 272 0.44 -9.33 -0.33
N ARG A 273 0.33 -8.20 -1.04
CA ARG A 273 0.18 -8.19 -2.50
C ARG A 273 1.35 -8.93 -3.16
N THR A 274 2.58 -8.58 -2.81
CA THR A 274 3.77 -9.22 -3.37
C THR A 274 3.87 -10.71 -2.99
N ALA A 275 3.53 -11.07 -1.76
CA ALA A 275 3.51 -12.47 -1.32
C ALA A 275 2.40 -13.27 -2.04
N SER A 276 1.23 -12.68 -2.25
CA SER A 276 0.12 -13.30 -2.98
C SER A 276 0.47 -13.53 -4.46
N GLU A 277 1.13 -12.57 -5.11
CA GLU A 277 1.63 -12.72 -6.49
C GLU A 277 2.71 -13.83 -6.57
N ALA A 278 3.59 -13.91 -5.58
CA ALA A 278 4.61 -14.96 -5.49
C ALA A 278 3.96 -16.35 -5.27
N LEU A 279 2.94 -16.44 -4.42
CA LEU A 279 2.18 -17.68 -4.22
C LEU A 279 1.46 -18.11 -5.51
N ALA A 280 0.86 -17.15 -6.22
CA ALA A 280 0.23 -17.41 -7.51
C ALA A 280 1.25 -17.90 -8.56
N LEU A 281 2.48 -17.37 -8.55
CA LEU A 281 3.55 -17.89 -9.41
C LEU A 281 3.90 -19.34 -9.10
N MET A 282 3.93 -19.73 -7.81
CA MET A 282 4.17 -21.12 -7.40
C MET A 282 3.04 -22.07 -7.82
N THR A 283 1.84 -21.57 -8.11
CA THR A 283 0.69 -22.36 -8.61
C THR A 283 0.60 -22.42 -10.14
N ASP A 284 1.46 -21.67 -10.86
CA ASP A 284 1.58 -21.76 -12.34
C ASP A 284 1.98 -23.19 -12.75
N GLU A 285 1.41 -23.70 -13.84
CA GLU A 285 1.68 -25.05 -14.35
C GLU A 285 3.15 -25.29 -14.72
N ARG A 286 3.87 -24.21 -15.04
CA ARG A 286 5.30 -24.24 -15.38
C ARG A 286 6.22 -24.25 -14.15
N PHE A 287 5.65 -24.12 -12.95
CA PHE A 287 6.43 -24.12 -11.71
C PHE A 287 6.51 -25.54 -11.13
N HIS A 288 7.70 -26.11 -11.18
CA HIS A 288 7.99 -27.47 -10.70
C HIS A 288 8.97 -27.45 -9.51
N GLY A 289 9.25 -26.27 -8.97
CA GLY A 289 10.13 -26.08 -7.84
C GLY A 289 9.62 -26.67 -6.53
N GLY A 290 10.26 -26.33 -5.43
CA GLY A 290 9.89 -26.76 -4.10
C GLY A 290 8.53 -26.17 -3.65
N ARG A 291 8.14 -26.52 -2.43
CA ARG A 291 6.85 -26.11 -1.86
C ARG A 291 6.92 -24.89 -0.97
N VAL A 292 8.09 -24.54 -0.45
CA VAL A 292 8.31 -23.44 0.47
C VAL A 292 9.35 -22.49 -0.11
N TYR A 293 8.99 -21.24 -0.26
CA TYR A 293 9.90 -20.17 -0.69
C TYR A 293 9.68 -18.90 0.12
N THR A 294 10.67 -18.03 0.10
CA THR A 294 10.52 -16.63 0.50
C THR A 294 10.23 -15.77 -0.73
N VAL A 295 9.59 -14.63 -0.55
CA VAL A 295 9.40 -13.63 -1.62
C VAL A 295 10.76 -13.22 -2.22
N ALA A 296 11.80 -13.10 -1.39
CA ALA A 296 13.15 -12.76 -1.84
C ALA A 296 13.72 -13.77 -2.85
N GLN A 297 13.48 -15.07 -2.64
CA GLN A 297 13.92 -16.13 -3.56
C GLN A 297 13.18 -16.11 -4.89
N LEU A 298 11.92 -15.68 -4.89
CA LEU A 298 11.06 -15.60 -6.08
C LEU A 298 11.07 -14.22 -6.76
N ARG A 299 11.87 -13.26 -6.26
CA ARG A 299 11.87 -11.88 -6.76
C ARG A 299 12.16 -11.80 -8.26
N THR A 300 13.18 -12.50 -8.75
CA THR A 300 13.53 -12.48 -10.18
C THR A 300 12.44 -13.09 -11.06
N PRO A 301 11.96 -14.33 -10.83
CA PRO A 301 10.88 -14.86 -11.64
C PRO A 301 9.58 -14.06 -11.51
N LEU A 302 9.30 -13.43 -10.37
CA LEU A 302 8.13 -12.56 -10.19
C LEU A 302 8.22 -11.29 -11.04
N LEU A 303 9.39 -10.64 -11.09
CA LEU A 303 9.62 -9.49 -11.98
C LEU A 303 9.45 -9.88 -13.45
N LEU A 304 10.00 -11.02 -13.86
CA LEU A 304 9.89 -11.50 -15.23
C LEU A 304 8.44 -11.86 -15.59
N LYS A 305 7.68 -12.44 -14.65
CA LYS A 305 6.24 -12.71 -14.83
C LYS A 305 5.44 -11.43 -15.11
N ASN A 306 5.75 -10.34 -14.42
CA ASN A 306 5.10 -9.05 -14.64
C ASN A 306 5.47 -8.39 -15.98
N LEU A 307 6.54 -8.85 -16.62
CA LEU A 307 6.96 -8.40 -17.95
C LEU A 307 6.62 -9.43 -19.07
N GLU A 308 6.01 -10.54 -18.73
CA GLU A 308 5.64 -11.58 -19.70
C GLU A 308 4.73 -11.00 -20.80
N GLY A 309 4.99 -11.38 -22.06
CA GLY A 309 4.27 -10.87 -23.23
C GLY A 309 4.73 -9.50 -23.75
N ARG A 310 5.73 -8.86 -23.12
CA ARG A 310 6.30 -7.59 -23.58
C ARG A 310 7.43 -7.81 -24.58
N GLU A 311 7.12 -8.46 -25.70
CA GLU A 311 8.09 -8.71 -26.77
C GLU A 311 8.68 -7.42 -27.36
N ASP A 312 7.93 -6.30 -27.27
CA ASP A 312 8.35 -4.97 -27.70
C ASP A 312 9.61 -4.46 -26.97
N LEU A 313 9.85 -4.95 -25.76
CA LEU A 313 11.01 -4.56 -24.93
C LEU A 313 12.26 -5.43 -25.15
N ILE A 314 12.16 -6.51 -25.96
CA ILE A 314 13.28 -7.43 -26.16
C ILE A 314 14.17 -6.92 -27.30
N ALA A 315 15.48 -6.84 -27.07
CA ALA A 315 16.46 -6.43 -28.07
C ALA A 315 16.41 -7.36 -29.31
N GLN A 316 16.50 -6.76 -30.51
CA GLN A 316 16.32 -7.49 -31.76
C GLN A 316 17.37 -8.59 -31.98
N GLU A 317 18.61 -8.33 -31.65
CA GLU A 317 19.73 -9.28 -31.71
C GLU A 317 19.50 -10.49 -30.80
N VAL A 318 18.91 -10.28 -29.61
CA VAL A 318 18.60 -11.37 -28.67
C VAL A 318 17.39 -12.20 -29.17
N ARG A 319 16.41 -11.57 -29.81
CA ARG A 319 15.32 -12.31 -30.51
C ARG A 319 15.85 -13.21 -31.62
N THR A 320 16.78 -12.70 -32.42
CA THR A 320 17.42 -13.45 -33.49
C THR A 320 18.19 -14.65 -32.94
N LEU A 321 18.91 -14.44 -31.82
CA LEU A 321 19.63 -15.48 -31.11
C LEU A 321 18.69 -16.58 -30.59
N ALA A 322 17.57 -16.22 -29.99
CA ALA A 322 16.56 -17.14 -29.47
C ALA A 322 15.84 -17.92 -30.59
N ALA A 323 15.61 -17.28 -31.74
CA ALA A 323 15.07 -17.97 -32.92
C ALA A 323 16.05 -19.04 -33.45
N HIS A 324 17.34 -18.71 -33.46
CA HIS A 324 18.37 -19.69 -33.85
C HIS A 324 18.44 -20.85 -32.85
N ASP A 325 18.39 -20.58 -31.53
CA ASP A 325 18.37 -21.63 -30.51
C ASP A 325 17.21 -22.59 -30.68
N ARG A 326 16.00 -22.05 -30.99
CA ARG A 326 14.81 -22.86 -31.24
C ARG A 326 14.94 -23.73 -32.53
N GLU A 327 15.51 -23.16 -33.60
CA GLU A 327 15.65 -23.86 -34.87
C GLU A 327 16.73 -24.94 -34.84
N LYS A 328 17.88 -24.64 -34.20
CA LYS A 328 19.06 -25.51 -34.23
C LYS A 328 19.28 -26.35 -32.97
N GLY A 329 18.44 -26.16 -31.94
CA GLY A 329 18.63 -26.83 -30.65
C GLY A 329 19.91 -26.40 -29.93
N THR A 330 20.36 -25.17 -30.14
CA THR A 330 21.53 -24.60 -29.50
C THR A 330 21.20 -23.97 -28.15
N GLN A 331 22.21 -23.50 -27.38
CA GLN A 331 22.04 -22.94 -26.04
C GLN A 331 22.77 -21.60 -25.93
N TYR A 332 22.65 -20.75 -26.91
CA TYR A 332 23.29 -19.44 -26.90
C TYR A 332 22.64 -18.49 -25.88
N CYS A 333 21.32 -18.48 -25.78
CA CYS A 333 20.59 -17.66 -24.80
C CYS A 333 21.00 -18.01 -23.36
N GLU A 334 21.09 -19.30 -23.02
CA GLU A 334 21.60 -19.70 -21.69
C GLU A 334 23.04 -19.25 -21.47
N THR A 335 23.88 -19.41 -22.50
CA THR A 335 25.29 -19.01 -22.41
C THR A 335 25.40 -17.50 -22.22
N LEU A 336 24.60 -16.71 -22.93
CA LEU A 336 24.54 -15.24 -22.79
C LEU A 336 24.12 -14.85 -21.36
N TYR A 337 23.02 -15.45 -20.88
CA TYR A 337 22.53 -15.19 -19.54
C TYR A 337 23.59 -15.44 -18.46
N TYR A 338 24.15 -16.67 -18.43
CA TYR A 338 25.16 -17.00 -17.43
C TYR A 338 26.45 -16.19 -17.58
N TYR A 339 26.85 -15.86 -18.81
CA TYR A 339 28.01 -15.01 -19.05
C TYR A 339 27.83 -13.61 -18.46
N LEU A 340 26.65 -13.02 -18.62
CA LEU A 340 26.32 -11.69 -18.09
C LEU A 340 26.20 -11.71 -16.56
N ILE A 341 25.44 -12.64 -15.96
CA ILE A 341 25.27 -12.70 -14.49
C ILE A 341 26.58 -13.06 -13.76
N CYS A 342 27.49 -13.81 -14.41
CA CYS A 342 28.83 -14.10 -13.90
C CYS A 342 29.82 -12.96 -14.18
N CYS A 343 29.36 -11.74 -14.46
CA CYS A 343 30.21 -10.59 -14.74
C CYS A 343 31.24 -10.86 -15.84
N ARG A 344 30.88 -11.60 -16.88
CA ARG A 344 31.71 -11.99 -18.03
C ARG A 344 32.93 -12.88 -17.67
N SER A 345 32.88 -13.52 -16.52
CA SER A 345 33.90 -14.49 -16.12
C SER A 345 33.71 -15.82 -16.83
N LEU A 346 34.60 -16.16 -17.75
CA LEU A 346 34.58 -17.46 -18.46
C LEU A 346 34.58 -18.63 -17.49
N GLN A 347 35.41 -18.58 -16.43
CA GLN A 347 35.48 -19.65 -15.45
C GLN A 347 34.15 -19.89 -14.77
N LYS A 348 33.54 -18.84 -14.17
CA LYS A 348 32.26 -18.94 -13.49
C LYS A 348 31.12 -19.36 -14.44
N THR A 349 31.18 -18.89 -15.69
CA THR A 349 30.21 -19.29 -16.73
C THR A 349 30.31 -20.78 -17.07
N CYS A 350 31.52 -21.30 -17.18
CA CYS A 350 31.77 -22.74 -17.42
C CYS A 350 31.25 -23.60 -16.26
N GLU A 351 31.52 -23.17 -15.03
CA GLU A 351 31.01 -23.82 -13.80
C GLU A 351 29.49 -23.84 -13.77
N ALA A 352 28.83 -22.68 -14.03
CA ALA A 352 27.40 -22.56 -14.04
C ALA A 352 26.69 -23.37 -15.11
N LEU A 353 27.32 -23.50 -16.30
CA LEU A 353 26.78 -24.28 -17.43
C LEU A 353 27.24 -25.74 -17.44
N PHE A 354 28.13 -26.15 -16.53
CA PHE A 354 28.79 -27.47 -16.55
C PHE A 354 29.42 -27.79 -17.92
N THR A 355 30.04 -26.77 -18.55
CA THR A 355 30.51 -26.84 -19.94
C THR A 355 31.96 -26.47 -20.04
N HIS A 356 32.69 -27.13 -20.98
CA HIS A 356 34.11 -26.87 -21.17
C HIS A 356 34.40 -25.47 -21.71
N ARG A 357 35.50 -24.87 -21.27
CA ARG A 357 35.92 -23.50 -21.61
C ARG A 357 35.91 -23.20 -23.12
N ASN A 358 36.39 -24.13 -23.94
CA ASN A 358 36.45 -23.92 -25.38
C ASN A 358 35.05 -23.79 -26.01
N THR A 359 34.05 -24.53 -25.51
CA THR A 359 32.67 -24.45 -25.96
C THR A 359 32.04 -23.09 -25.61
N VAL A 360 32.25 -22.62 -24.38
CA VAL A 360 31.77 -21.31 -23.95
C VAL A 360 32.41 -20.21 -24.78
N LEU A 361 33.73 -20.26 -24.96
CA LEU A 361 34.46 -19.28 -25.75
C LEU A 361 34.00 -19.25 -27.23
N TYR A 362 33.80 -20.42 -27.80
CA TYR A 362 33.27 -20.56 -29.16
C TYR A 362 31.89 -19.92 -29.29
N ARG A 363 30.98 -20.22 -28.33
CA ARG A 363 29.62 -19.63 -28.30
C ARG A 363 29.66 -18.11 -28.19
N ILE A 364 30.50 -17.56 -27.32
CA ILE A 364 30.65 -16.11 -27.13
C ILE A 364 31.15 -15.44 -28.42
N ARG A 365 32.18 -15.96 -29.07
CA ARG A 365 32.68 -15.41 -30.33
C ARG A 365 31.60 -15.42 -31.40
N ARG A 366 30.89 -16.53 -31.51
CA ARG A 366 29.81 -16.66 -32.51
C ARG A 366 28.65 -15.72 -32.26
N MET A 367 28.30 -15.47 -30.99
CA MET A 367 27.29 -14.45 -30.63
C MET A 367 27.69 -13.06 -31.09
N GLN A 368 28.98 -12.70 -30.97
CA GLN A 368 29.50 -11.41 -31.41
C GLN A 368 29.58 -11.32 -32.96
N GLU A 369 30.11 -12.34 -33.61
CA GLU A 369 30.41 -12.34 -35.05
C GLU A 369 29.14 -12.55 -35.92
N GLU A 370 28.29 -13.50 -35.57
CA GLU A 370 27.12 -13.89 -36.39
C GLU A 370 25.83 -13.20 -35.99
N PHE A 371 25.65 -12.88 -34.69
CA PHE A 371 24.42 -12.31 -34.15
C PHE A 371 24.59 -10.85 -33.72
N ALA A 372 25.78 -10.29 -33.89
CA ALA A 372 26.09 -8.89 -33.56
C ALA A 372 25.72 -8.53 -32.09
N ILE A 373 25.82 -9.47 -31.14
CA ILE A 373 25.55 -9.19 -29.74
C ILE A 373 26.64 -8.26 -29.18
N PRO A 374 26.30 -7.03 -28.70
CA PRO A 374 27.27 -6.00 -28.33
C PRO A 374 27.87 -6.25 -26.94
N LEU A 375 28.58 -7.37 -26.75
CA LEU A 375 29.16 -7.76 -25.45
C LEU A 375 30.27 -6.82 -24.98
N ASP A 376 30.88 -6.04 -25.88
CA ASP A 376 31.94 -5.08 -25.53
C ASP A 376 31.43 -3.70 -25.15
N GLU A 377 30.11 -3.50 -25.20
CA GLU A 377 29.43 -2.27 -24.82
C GLU A 377 28.81 -2.38 -23.41
N PRO A 378 29.47 -1.88 -22.35
CA PRO A 378 28.95 -2.06 -20.97
C PRO A 378 27.53 -1.50 -20.76
N LEU A 379 27.17 -0.44 -21.42
CA LEU A 379 25.85 0.19 -21.33
C LEU A 379 24.72 -0.70 -21.88
N LYS A 380 25.04 -1.67 -22.72
CA LYS A 380 24.08 -2.63 -23.28
C LYS A 380 23.90 -3.89 -22.44
N HIS A 381 24.74 -4.13 -21.44
CA HIS A 381 24.69 -5.38 -20.68
C HIS A 381 23.37 -5.56 -19.91
N ALA A 382 22.83 -4.49 -19.32
CA ALA A 382 21.55 -4.55 -18.63
C ALA A 382 20.39 -4.87 -19.57
N ASP A 383 20.38 -4.24 -20.75
CA ASP A 383 19.40 -4.45 -21.81
C ASP A 383 19.44 -5.90 -22.34
N LEU A 384 20.65 -6.41 -22.64
CA LEU A 384 20.86 -7.78 -23.04
C LEU A 384 20.43 -8.78 -21.97
N LEU A 385 20.78 -8.52 -20.71
CA LEU A 385 20.43 -9.39 -19.59
C LEU A 385 18.92 -9.48 -19.40
N LEU A 386 18.22 -8.33 -19.40
CA LEU A 386 16.75 -8.31 -19.29
C LEU A 386 16.09 -9.01 -20.47
N SER A 387 16.54 -8.73 -21.71
CA SER A 387 16.02 -9.34 -22.92
C SER A 387 16.18 -10.86 -22.93
N VAL A 388 17.36 -11.37 -22.61
CA VAL A 388 17.60 -12.82 -22.59
C VAL A 388 16.87 -13.49 -21.42
N SER A 389 16.74 -12.81 -20.28
CA SER A 389 15.99 -13.33 -19.13
C SER A 389 14.50 -13.50 -19.45
N LEU A 390 13.87 -12.55 -20.12
CA LEU A 390 12.47 -12.66 -20.58
C LEU A 390 12.28 -13.87 -21.52
N LEU A 391 13.12 -14.02 -22.52
CA LEU A 391 13.04 -15.15 -23.46
C LEU A 391 13.26 -16.50 -22.78
N LEU A 392 14.19 -16.57 -21.82
CA LEU A 392 14.42 -17.79 -21.05
C LEU A 392 13.26 -18.08 -20.08
N PHE A 393 12.63 -17.06 -19.53
CA PHE A 393 11.45 -17.23 -18.69
C PHE A 393 10.27 -17.80 -19.48
N GLU A 394 10.04 -17.29 -20.69
CA GLU A 394 9.02 -17.83 -21.60
C GLU A 394 9.32 -19.27 -22.04
N ALA A 395 10.59 -19.56 -22.35
CA ALA A 395 10.98 -20.87 -22.90
C ALA A 395 11.13 -21.96 -21.82
N LYS A 396 11.61 -21.63 -20.62
CA LYS A 396 11.98 -22.58 -19.57
C LYS A 396 11.17 -22.45 -18.29
N GLY A 397 10.34 -21.42 -18.18
CA GLY A 397 9.54 -21.16 -16.99
C GLY A 397 10.32 -20.56 -15.83
N PRO A 398 9.62 -20.33 -14.70
CA PRO A 398 10.18 -19.70 -13.50
C PRO A 398 11.30 -20.50 -12.84
N ASP A 399 11.29 -21.81 -12.94
CA ASP A 399 12.25 -22.71 -12.27
C ASP A 399 13.70 -22.46 -12.68
N PHE A 400 13.91 -21.99 -13.90
CA PHE A 400 15.25 -21.64 -14.38
C PHE A 400 15.95 -20.57 -13.52
N PHE A 401 15.16 -19.71 -12.89
CA PHE A 401 15.63 -18.57 -12.09
C PHE A 401 15.62 -18.85 -10.58
N LEU A 402 15.23 -20.06 -10.16
CA LEU A 402 15.25 -20.42 -8.75
C LEU A 402 16.68 -20.65 -8.24
N PRO A 403 16.95 -20.36 -6.96
CA PRO A 403 18.23 -20.74 -6.35
C PRO A 403 18.42 -22.26 -6.42
N LYS A 404 19.58 -22.68 -6.87
CA LYS A 404 19.92 -24.12 -7.07
C LYS A 404 20.10 -24.89 -5.76
N THR A 405 19.98 -24.22 -4.60
CA THR A 405 20.08 -24.84 -3.26
C THR A 405 18.90 -24.39 -2.41
N PRO A 406 18.12 -25.31 -1.80
CA PRO A 406 17.12 -24.92 -0.82
C PRO A 406 17.81 -24.43 0.46
N LEU A 407 17.38 -23.27 0.96
CA LEU A 407 17.51 -22.79 2.34
C LEU A 407 18.90 -22.44 2.92
N ASP A 408 20.00 -22.47 2.18
CA ASP A 408 21.27 -21.92 2.69
C ASP A 408 21.63 -20.62 1.95
N ASN A 409 21.32 -19.50 2.57
CA ASN A 409 22.11 -18.28 2.63
C ASN A 409 21.26 -17.05 2.94
N SER A 410 21.21 -16.68 4.21
CA SER A 410 21.66 -15.35 4.73
C SER A 410 21.32 -15.19 6.19
#